data_3fcc7e6e2635e87dacb496a7988cc801
#
_entry.id   3fcc7e6e2635e87dacb496a7988cc801
#
_cell.length_a   1.000
_cell.length_b   1.000
_cell.length_c   1.000
_cell.angle_alpha   90.00
_cell.angle_beta   90.00
_cell.angle_gamma   90.00
#
_symmetry.space_group_name_H-M   'P 1'
#
loop_
_entity.id
_entity.type
_entity.pdbx_description
1 polymer ?
#
loop_
_entity_poly.entity_id
_entity_poly.type
_entity_poly.pdbx_seq_one_letter_code
_entity_poly.pdbx_strand_id
1 'polypeptide(L)'
;MPLLPCLARLILLPGLLAAGVAAAQSTAEDEARRRAANIAAYPDAARALFGQKATPASSLRARAIGFYSRGCLAGATALPVEGENWQVMRRARNRNWGHPELITFLERFAREVPGITGWPGLLVGDISQPRGGPMLTGHASHQIGLDADIWLTPMPRRRLDSDALENMPATNMARTDWRDVDPKAWTPAHTRLIKAAASEPKVERIFVNPALKVALCREAGADRSWLEKVRPIWGHNYHFHIRMSCPAGAEGCNGQEPPNFGDGCGDELSGWIERQHKAIFGPKPKPKPGPKPRPKPPMSVDDLPNECRQVLVAR
;
A
#
# COMPACT_ATOMS: atom_id res chain seq x y z
N MET A 1 -32.57 -59.48 -37.28
CA MET A 1 -32.60 -59.02 -35.89
C MET A 1 -31.37 -58.21 -35.67
N PRO A 2 -31.45 -56.90 -35.57
CA PRO A 2 -30.30 -56.03 -35.28
C PRO A 2 -30.20 -55.73 -33.79
N LEU A 3 -29.00 -55.81 -33.24
CA LEU A 3 -28.59 -55.47 -31.87
C LEU A 3 -28.47 -53.94 -31.74
N LEU A 4 -29.20 -53.36 -30.78
CA LEU A 4 -29.04 -51.97 -30.37
C LEU A 4 -27.83 -51.79 -29.43
N PRO A 5 -27.04 -50.72 -29.55
CA PRO A 5 -26.03 -50.40 -28.57
C PRO A 5 -26.60 -49.53 -27.44
N CYS A 6 -26.30 -49.92 -26.21
CA CYS A 6 -26.56 -49.18 -24.98
C CYS A 6 -25.73 -47.88 -24.93
N LEU A 7 -26.36 -46.72 -25.00
CA LEU A 7 -25.75 -45.41 -24.76
C LEU A 7 -25.66 -45.16 -23.23
N ALA A 8 -24.47 -45.28 -22.66
CA ALA A 8 -24.18 -44.82 -21.32
C ALA A 8 -24.20 -43.29 -21.27
N ARG A 9 -25.17 -42.69 -20.60
CA ARG A 9 -25.19 -41.24 -20.29
C ARG A 9 -24.18 -40.94 -19.18
N LEU A 10 -23.10 -40.29 -19.55
CA LEU A 10 -22.17 -39.64 -18.60
C LEU A 10 -22.91 -38.44 -17.97
N ILE A 11 -23.22 -38.55 -16.69
CA ILE A 11 -23.70 -37.42 -15.86
C ILE A 11 -22.46 -36.61 -15.47
N LEU A 12 -22.23 -35.48 -16.15
CA LEU A 12 -21.28 -34.47 -15.73
C LEU A 12 -21.89 -33.74 -14.53
N LEU A 13 -21.37 -33.98 -13.34
CA LEU A 13 -21.58 -33.17 -12.15
C LEU A 13 -20.88 -31.81 -12.37
N PRO A 14 -21.56 -30.66 -12.23
CA PRO A 14 -20.91 -29.38 -12.23
C PRO A 14 -20.12 -29.25 -10.94
N GLY A 15 -18.77 -29.25 -11.04
CA GLY A 15 -17.89 -28.93 -9.94
C GLY A 15 -18.17 -27.49 -9.48
N LEU A 16 -18.64 -27.33 -8.27
CA LEU A 16 -18.67 -26.05 -7.57
C LEU A 16 -17.23 -25.57 -7.39
N LEU A 17 -16.78 -24.69 -8.27
CA LEU A 17 -15.62 -23.85 -8.07
C LEU A 17 -15.96 -22.93 -6.88
N ALA A 18 -15.44 -23.23 -5.71
CA ALA A 18 -15.35 -22.31 -4.59
C ALA A 18 -14.48 -21.13 -5.05
N ALA A 19 -15.11 -20.07 -5.54
CA ALA A 19 -14.46 -18.79 -5.80
C ALA A 19 -14.00 -18.24 -4.44
N GLY A 20 -12.73 -18.50 -4.11
CA GLY A 20 -12.05 -17.79 -3.04
C GLY A 20 -12.16 -16.30 -3.36
N VAL A 21 -12.67 -15.50 -2.43
CA VAL A 21 -12.72 -14.03 -2.51
C VAL A 21 -11.30 -13.52 -2.37
N ALA A 22 -10.47 -13.70 -3.41
CA ALA A 22 -9.36 -12.81 -3.64
C ALA A 22 -10.00 -11.45 -3.93
N ALA A 23 -9.75 -10.45 -3.11
CA ALA A 23 -10.13 -9.09 -3.44
C ALA A 23 -9.48 -8.78 -4.80
N ALA A 24 -10.27 -8.81 -5.87
CA ALA A 24 -9.81 -8.54 -7.22
C ALA A 24 -9.19 -7.15 -7.19
N GLN A 25 -7.89 -7.07 -7.50
CA GLN A 25 -7.24 -5.77 -7.66
C GLN A 25 -7.94 -5.09 -8.83
N SER A 26 -8.39 -3.87 -8.59
CA SER A 26 -9.11 -3.10 -9.60
C SER A 26 -8.24 -2.85 -10.82
N THR A 27 -8.78 -3.03 -11.99
CA THR A 27 -8.15 -2.63 -13.25
C THR A 27 -7.95 -1.10 -13.28
N ALA A 28 -7.13 -0.62 -14.22
CA ALA A 28 -6.93 0.82 -14.44
C ALA A 28 -8.26 1.54 -14.75
N GLU A 29 -9.17 0.90 -15.49
CA GLU A 29 -10.49 1.43 -15.80
C GLU A 29 -11.41 1.53 -14.58
N ASP A 30 -11.39 0.50 -13.69
CA ASP A 30 -12.15 0.52 -12.44
C ASP A 30 -11.67 1.65 -11.53
N GLU A 31 -10.37 1.86 -11.48
CA GLU A 31 -9.77 2.97 -10.73
C GLU A 31 -10.19 4.32 -11.31
N ALA A 32 -10.13 4.50 -12.62
CA ALA A 32 -10.55 5.73 -13.31
C ALA A 32 -12.03 6.04 -13.05
N ARG A 33 -12.91 5.02 -13.15
CA ARG A 33 -14.34 5.18 -12.83
C ARG A 33 -14.57 5.60 -11.38
N ARG A 34 -13.88 4.99 -10.43
CA ARG A 34 -14.00 5.36 -9.01
C ARG A 34 -13.48 6.76 -8.72
N ARG A 35 -12.38 7.17 -9.35
CA ARG A 35 -11.85 8.54 -9.25
C ARG A 35 -12.88 9.55 -9.75
N ALA A 36 -13.44 9.34 -10.94
CA ALA A 36 -14.47 10.20 -11.51
C ALA A 36 -15.72 10.29 -10.62
N ALA A 37 -16.20 9.17 -10.11
CA ALA A 37 -17.33 9.13 -9.19
C ALA A 37 -17.08 9.90 -7.88
N ASN A 38 -15.88 9.80 -7.31
CA ASN A 38 -15.51 10.53 -6.10
C ASN A 38 -15.42 12.05 -6.33
N ILE A 39 -14.93 12.48 -7.49
CA ILE A 39 -14.92 13.91 -7.87
C ILE A 39 -16.36 14.42 -8.03
N ALA A 40 -17.21 13.71 -8.78
CA ALA A 40 -18.57 14.11 -9.01
C ALA A 40 -19.41 14.19 -7.73
N ALA A 41 -19.20 13.24 -6.81
CA ALA A 41 -19.96 13.21 -5.55
C ALA A 41 -19.58 14.32 -4.57
N TYR A 42 -18.31 14.78 -4.57
CA TYR A 42 -17.79 15.76 -3.62
C TYR A 42 -16.70 16.62 -4.29
N PRO A 43 -17.08 17.53 -5.22
CA PRO A 43 -16.09 18.30 -6.01
C PRO A 43 -15.20 19.21 -5.17
N ASP A 44 -15.71 19.74 -4.05
CA ASP A 44 -15.01 20.66 -3.16
C ASP A 44 -14.25 19.94 -2.00
N ALA A 45 -14.34 18.61 -1.95
CA ALA A 45 -13.58 17.86 -0.96
C ALA A 45 -12.07 17.95 -1.25
N ALA A 46 -11.25 17.99 -0.19
CA ALA A 46 -9.80 18.05 -0.33
C ALA A 46 -9.26 16.96 -1.27
N ARG A 47 -9.78 15.73 -1.19
CA ARG A 47 -9.37 14.63 -2.08
C ARG A 47 -9.66 14.90 -3.56
N ALA A 48 -10.74 15.61 -3.89
CA ALA A 48 -11.06 15.98 -5.26
C ALA A 48 -10.13 17.09 -5.76
N LEU A 49 -9.89 18.11 -4.94
CA LEU A 49 -9.06 19.25 -5.29
C LEU A 49 -7.60 18.86 -5.46
N PHE A 50 -7.02 18.07 -4.55
CA PHE A 50 -5.64 17.56 -4.65
C PHE A 50 -5.50 16.48 -5.72
N GLY A 51 -6.45 15.56 -5.83
CA GLY A 51 -6.41 14.44 -6.77
C GLY A 51 -6.50 14.83 -8.24
N GLN A 52 -6.94 16.05 -8.55
CA GLN A 52 -6.96 16.61 -9.90
C GLN A 52 -5.69 17.37 -10.28
N LYS A 53 -4.74 17.56 -9.34
CA LYS A 53 -3.47 18.23 -9.65
C LYS A 53 -2.52 17.25 -10.35
N ALA A 54 -2.21 17.54 -11.60
CA ALA A 54 -1.34 16.71 -12.43
C ALA A 54 0.16 16.99 -12.21
N THR A 55 0.50 18.16 -11.65
CA THR A 55 1.88 18.66 -11.48
C THR A 55 2.16 19.09 -10.04
N PRO A 56 3.41 19.03 -9.59
CA PRO A 56 3.80 19.52 -8.27
C PRO A 56 3.67 21.05 -8.16
N ALA A 57 3.67 21.55 -6.93
CA ALA A 57 3.81 22.98 -6.62
C ALA A 57 5.31 23.37 -6.72
N SER A 58 5.83 23.44 -7.95
CA SER A 58 7.27 23.57 -8.23
C SER A 58 7.87 24.93 -7.84
N SER A 59 7.03 25.96 -7.69
CA SER A 59 7.47 27.25 -7.17
C SER A 59 7.76 27.27 -5.67
N LEU A 60 7.40 26.22 -4.95
CA LEU A 60 7.63 26.06 -3.52
C LEU A 60 8.81 25.13 -3.26
N ARG A 61 9.59 25.42 -2.20
CA ARG A 61 10.62 24.50 -1.71
C ARG A 61 9.97 23.19 -1.22
N ALA A 62 10.72 22.08 -1.28
CA ALA A 62 10.25 20.78 -0.80
C ALA A 62 9.94 20.82 0.70
N ARG A 63 8.71 20.52 1.06
CA ARG A 63 8.24 20.44 2.46
C ARG A 63 7.12 19.40 2.59
N ALA A 64 7.28 18.50 3.56
CA ALA A 64 6.20 17.69 4.07
C ALA A 64 5.43 18.53 5.11
N ILE A 65 4.14 18.71 4.95
CA ILE A 65 3.33 19.62 5.76
C ILE A 65 2.17 18.85 6.40
N GLY A 66 2.08 18.88 7.72
CA GLY A 66 1.06 18.16 8.50
C GLY A 66 1.47 16.74 8.85
N PHE A 67 0.48 15.88 9.02
CA PHE A 67 0.64 14.48 9.37
C PHE A 67 0.38 13.59 8.14
N TYR A 68 0.90 12.36 8.12
CA TYR A 68 0.83 11.41 7.00
C TYR A 68 -0.58 11.19 6.42
N SER A 69 -1.63 11.32 7.25
CA SER A 69 -3.04 11.19 6.87
C SER A 69 -3.83 12.50 6.93
N ARG A 70 -3.15 13.62 7.18
CA ARG A 70 -3.75 14.96 7.26
C ARG A 70 -2.69 16.01 6.93
N GLY A 71 -2.39 16.16 5.66
CA GLY A 71 -1.33 17.06 5.22
C GLY A 71 -1.26 17.22 3.71
N CYS A 72 -0.16 17.78 3.25
CA CYS A 72 0.14 17.99 1.84
C CYS A 72 1.66 18.04 1.60
N LEU A 73 2.05 18.09 0.34
CA LEU A 73 3.45 18.07 -0.10
C LEU A 73 3.74 19.27 -1.02
N ALA A 74 4.59 20.17 -0.59
CA ALA A 74 5.14 21.23 -1.43
C ALA A 74 6.41 20.74 -2.13
N GLY A 75 6.70 21.23 -3.34
CA GLY A 75 7.96 20.99 -4.06
C GLY A 75 8.30 19.49 -4.22
N ALA A 76 7.31 18.67 -4.57
CA ALA A 76 7.50 17.24 -4.73
C ALA A 76 8.49 16.89 -5.85
N THR A 77 9.25 15.81 -5.67
CA THR A 77 10.11 15.19 -6.67
C THR A 77 9.47 13.88 -7.13
N ALA A 78 9.48 13.62 -8.44
CA ALA A 78 9.02 12.34 -8.97
C ALA A 78 10.12 11.28 -8.83
N LEU A 79 9.76 10.08 -8.37
CA LEU A 79 10.56 8.91 -8.66
C LEU A 79 10.45 8.64 -10.17
N PRO A 80 11.56 8.54 -10.93
CA PRO A 80 11.51 8.15 -12.32
C PRO A 80 10.71 6.85 -12.49
N VAL A 81 9.83 6.79 -13.48
CA VAL A 81 8.94 5.63 -13.67
C VAL A 81 9.69 4.33 -13.90
N GLU A 82 10.95 4.42 -14.31
CA GLU A 82 11.88 3.30 -14.44
C GLU A 82 13.29 3.73 -14.00
N GLY A 83 13.97 2.82 -13.32
CA GLY A 83 15.38 2.91 -12.97
C GLY A 83 16.05 1.58 -13.19
N GLU A 84 17.35 1.47 -12.93
CA GLU A 84 18.10 0.23 -13.10
C GLU A 84 17.48 -0.93 -12.30
N ASN A 85 17.11 -0.67 -11.05
CA ASN A 85 16.62 -1.68 -10.12
C ASN A 85 15.20 -1.38 -9.62
N TRP A 86 14.37 -0.69 -10.39
CA TRP A 86 12.95 -0.53 -10.09
C TRP A 86 12.11 -0.26 -11.33
N GLN A 87 10.81 -0.54 -11.20
CA GLN A 87 9.75 -0.06 -12.07
C GLN A 87 8.56 0.40 -11.21
N VAL A 88 7.96 1.53 -11.59
CA VAL A 88 6.76 2.06 -10.91
C VAL A 88 5.52 1.37 -11.46
N MET A 89 4.68 0.86 -10.55
CA MET A 89 3.40 0.22 -10.87
C MET A 89 2.27 1.25 -10.90
N ARG A 90 1.21 0.99 -11.69
CA ARG A 90 0.00 1.83 -11.74
C ARG A 90 0.30 3.29 -12.12
N ARG A 91 1.10 3.50 -13.14
CA ARG A 91 1.59 4.82 -13.61
C ARG A 91 0.47 5.82 -13.91
N ALA A 92 -0.69 5.34 -14.43
CA ALA A 92 -1.85 6.18 -14.71
C ALA A 92 -2.43 6.86 -13.46
N ARG A 93 -2.10 6.39 -12.25
CA ARG A 93 -2.51 7.04 -11.00
C ARG A 93 -1.75 8.34 -10.72
N ASN A 94 -0.58 8.56 -11.36
CA ASN A 94 0.31 9.70 -11.11
C ASN A 94 0.67 9.83 -9.62
N ARG A 95 1.10 8.72 -8.99
CA ARG A 95 1.39 8.63 -7.55
C ARG A 95 2.84 8.25 -7.25
N ASN A 96 3.75 8.59 -8.13
CA ASN A 96 5.20 8.40 -7.96
C ASN A 96 5.92 9.65 -7.45
N TRP A 97 5.23 10.51 -6.72
CA TRP A 97 5.77 11.76 -6.19
C TRP A 97 6.09 11.64 -4.69
N GLY A 98 7.19 12.23 -4.24
CA GLY A 98 7.57 12.20 -2.84
C GLY A 98 8.40 13.40 -2.42
N HIS A 99 8.66 13.50 -1.13
CA HIS A 99 9.69 14.39 -0.63
C HIS A 99 11.07 13.95 -1.18
N PRO A 100 11.97 14.85 -1.55
CA PRO A 100 13.29 14.48 -2.12
C PRO A 100 14.06 13.44 -1.31
N GLU A 101 13.98 13.49 0.03
CA GLU A 101 14.64 12.50 0.88
C GLU A 101 14.07 11.08 0.70
N LEU A 102 12.74 10.94 0.54
CA LEU A 102 12.14 9.65 0.25
C LEU A 102 12.56 9.13 -1.13
N ILE A 103 12.56 9.99 -2.14
CA ILE A 103 12.97 9.61 -3.50
C ILE A 103 14.44 9.14 -3.51
N THR A 104 15.35 9.92 -2.91
CA THR A 104 16.76 9.53 -2.77
C THR A 104 16.93 8.20 -2.01
N PHE A 105 16.15 7.99 -0.95
CA PHE A 105 16.15 6.73 -0.23
C PHE A 105 15.70 5.56 -1.12
N LEU A 106 14.58 5.71 -1.84
CA LEU A 106 14.04 4.64 -2.70
C LEU A 106 15.01 4.27 -3.81
N GLU A 107 15.64 5.25 -4.47
CA GLU A 107 16.64 5.00 -5.51
C GLU A 107 17.88 4.26 -4.97
N ARG A 108 18.38 4.67 -3.80
CA ARG A 108 19.51 3.99 -3.15
C ARG A 108 19.12 2.58 -2.72
N PHE A 109 18.00 2.44 -2.01
CA PHE A 109 17.51 1.16 -1.53
C PHE A 109 17.28 0.15 -2.67
N ALA A 110 16.69 0.60 -3.78
CA ALA A 110 16.49 -0.25 -4.95
C ALA A 110 17.81 -0.81 -5.51
N ARG A 111 18.91 -0.02 -5.51
CA ARG A 111 20.24 -0.50 -5.93
C ARG A 111 20.83 -1.57 -4.99
N GLU A 112 20.46 -1.55 -3.72
CA GLU A 112 20.92 -2.53 -2.72
C GLU A 112 20.15 -3.86 -2.78
N VAL A 113 18.91 -3.84 -3.30
CA VAL A 113 18.00 -5.00 -3.34
C VAL A 113 18.59 -6.25 -3.97
N PRO A 114 19.34 -6.19 -5.11
CA PRO A 114 19.94 -7.41 -5.68
C PRO A 114 20.88 -8.12 -4.72
N GLY A 115 21.69 -7.39 -3.97
CA GLY A 115 22.59 -7.94 -2.96
C GLY A 115 21.86 -8.52 -1.73
N ILE A 116 20.72 -7.93 -1.35
CA ILE A 116 19.93 -8.32 -0.19
C ILE A 116 19.08 -9.56 -0.46
N THR A 117 18.43 -9.59 -1.61
CA THR A 117 17.35 -10.54 -1.91
C THR A 117 17.67 -11.52 -3.03
N GLY A 118 18.57 -11.15 -3.95
CA GLY A 118 18.78 -11.81 -5.24
C GLY A 118 17.74 -11.42 -6.32
N TRP A 119 16.81 -10.50 -6.01
CA TRP A 119 15.84 -9.98 -7.00
C TRP A 119 16.50 -8.91 -7.87
N PRO A 120 16.09 -8.74 -9.14
CA PRO A 120 16.63 -7.68 -10.00
C PRO A 120 16.38 -6.26 -9.49
N GLY A 121 15.35 -6.08 -8.64
CA GLY A 121 14.96 -4.79 -8.11
C GLY A 121 13.57 -4.81 -7.50
N LEU A 122 12.97 -3.62 -7.39
CA LEU A 122 11.69 -3.36 -6.76
C LEU A 122 10.57 -3.06 -7.77
N LEU A 123 9.36 -3.51 -7.48
CA LEU A 123 8.13 -2.95 -8.03
C LEU A 123 7.58 -1.93 -7.03
N VAL A 124 7.70 -0.65 -7.37
CA VAL A 124 7.29 0.46 -6.49
C VAL A 124 5.84 0.80 -6.78
N GLY A 125 5.00 0.73 -5.75
CA GLY A 125 3.58 1.11 -5.80
C GLY A 125 3.35 2.61 -5.61
N ASP A 126 2.23 2.95 -4.95
CA ASP A 126 1.87 4.35 -4.70
C ASP A 126 2.85 4.99 -3.68
N ILE A 127 3.31 6.20 -3.96
CA ILE A 127 4.07 7.07 -3.06
C ILE A 127 3.13 8.19 -2.61
N SER A 128 3.04 9.27 -3.37
CA SER A 128 2.13 10.37 -3.14
C SER A 128 1.65 10.98 -4.46
N GLN A 129 0.64 11.83 -4.39
CA GLN A 129 0.21 12.68 -5.51
C GLN A 129 1.19 13.86 -5.68
N PRO A 130 1.20 14.56 -6.83
CA PRO A 130 2.13 15.66 -7.11
C PRO A 130 2.16 16.76 -6.03
N ARG A 131 1.06 16.99 -5.33
CA ARG A 131 0.93 17.98 -4.25
C ARG A 131 0.58 17.34 -2.90
N GLY A 132 0.72 16.02 -2.78
CA GLY A 132 0.24 15.32 -1.60
C GLY A 132 -1.28 15.43 -1.44
N GLY A 133 -1.71 15.57 -0.20
CA GLY A 133 -3.12 15.68 0.15
C GLY A 133 -3.89 14.35 0.10
N PRO A 134 -5.16 14.36 0.53
CA PRO A 134 -6.00 13.17 0.51
C PRO A 134 -6.18 12.62 -0.90
N MET A 135 -6.05 11.30 -1.07
CA MET A 135 -6.20 10.65 -2.36
C MET A 135 -7.68 10.39 -2.71
N LEU A 136 -8.01 10.41 -3.99
CA LEU A 136 -9.36 10.11 -4.48
C LEU A 136 -9.79 8.67 -4.16
N THR A 137 -8.84 7.75 -4.16
CA THR A 137 -9.06 6.32 -3.91
C THR A 137 -7.89 5.73 -3.14
N GLY A 138 -8.13 4.62 -2.44
CA GLY A 138 -7.07 3.85 -1.77
C GLY A 138 -6.71 4.43 -0.40
N HIS A 139 -5.53 4.94 -0.28
CA HIS A 139 -4.83 5.21 0.97
C HIS A 139 -5.45 6.30 1.86
N ALA A 140 -5.42 6.09 3.17
CA ALA A 140 -5.72 7.12 4.16
C ALA A 140 -4.52 8.03 4.45
N SER A 141 -3.30 7.52 4.26
CA SER A 141 -2.02 8.26 4.40
C SER A 141 -1.42 8.61 3.03
N HIS A 142 -0.12 8.70 2.91
CA HIS A 142 0.61 9.14 1.70
C HIS A 142 0.42 10.63 1.34
N GLN A 143 -0.05 11.45 2.28
CA GLN A 143 -0.43 12.83 1.97
C GLN A 143 0.74 13.80 2.00
N ILE A 144 1.84 13.48 2.68
CA ILE A 144 2.97 14.40 2.87
C ILE A 144 4.25 13.96 2.12
N GLY A 145 4.16 12.91 1.29
CA GLY A 145 5.26 12.44 0.46
C GLY A 145 6.39 11.73 1.21
N LEU A 146 6.11 11.18 2.40
CA LEU A 146 7.05 10.40 3.22
C LEU A 146 6.64 8.93 3.36
N ASP A 147 5.59 8.50 2.67
CA ASP A 147 5.11 7.12 2.61
C ASP A 147 5.36 6.52 1.21
N ALA A 148 5.70 5.24 1.14
CA ALA A 148 5.83 4.50 -0.12
C ALA A 148 5.41 3.04 0.05
N ASP A 149 4.67 2.52 -0.91
CA ASP A 149 4.31 1.11 -1.00
C ASP A 149 5.31 0.36 -1.89
N ILE A 150 5.87 -0.71 -1.38
CA ILE A 150 6.77 -1.60 -2.13
C ILE A 150 6.08 -2.95 -2.27
N TRP A 151 5.86 -3.37 -3.51
CA TRP A 151 5.26 -4.66 -3.78
C TRP A 151 6.15 -5.81 -3.32
N LEU A 152 5.52 -6.85 -2.78
CA LEU A 152 6.21 -8.09 -2.40
C LEU A 152 6.38 -9.05 -3.58
N THR A 153 5.75 -8.79 -4.71
CA THR A 153 6.03 -9.48 -5.97
C THR A 153 7.43 -9.05 -6.43
N PRO A 154 8.39 -9.98 -6.61
CA PRO A 154 9.72 -9.64 -7.10
C PRO A 154 9.67 -9.00 -8.49
N MET A 155 10.49 -7.96 -8.74
CA MET A 155 10.68 -7.46 -10.08
C MET A 155 11.27 -8.57 -10.96
N PRO A 156 10.71 -8.88 -12.12
CA PRO A 156 11.24 -9.92 -12.99
C PRO A 156 12.53 -9.46 -13.69
N ARG A 157 13.36 -10.42 -14.16
CA ARG A 157 14.58 -10.11 -14.93
C ARG A 157 14.27 -9.38 -16.24
N ARG A 158 13.21 -9.82 -16.95
CA ARG A 158 12.68 -9.09 -18.10
C ARG A 158 11.79 -7.97 -17.60
N ARG A 159 12.06 -6.75 -18.02
CA ARG A 159 11.23 -5.59 -17.69
C ARG A 159 9.77 -5.82 -18.07
N LEU A 160 8.90 -5.40 -17.19
CA LEU A 160 7.46 -5.38 -17.45
C LEU A 160 7.13 -4.29 -18.47
N ASP A 161 6.25 -4.61 -19.41
CA ASP A 161 5.70 -3.64 -20.35
C ASP A 161 4.62 -2.75 -19.69
N SER A 162 4.12 -1.78 -20.45
CA SER A 162 3.17 -0.80 -19.95
C SER A 162 1.85 -1.43 -19.47
N ASP A 163 1.37 -2.48 -20.15
CA ASP A 163 0.14 -3.17 -19.75
C ASP A 163 0.34 -3.92 -18.44
N ALA A 164 1.41 -4.67 -18.30
CA ALA A 164 1.73 -5.38 -17.07
C ALA A 164 1.93 -4.42 -15.89
N LEU A 165 2.58 -3.27 -16.11
CA LEU A 165 2.76 -2.24 -15.07
C LEU A 165 1.43 -1.63 -14.62
N GLU A 166 0.42 -1.54 -15.51
CA GLU A 166 -0.90 -1.03 -15.15
C GLU A 166 -1.84 -2.11 -14.60
N ASN A 167 -1.79 -3.35 -15.09
CA ASN A 167 -2.85 -4.32 -14.88
C ASN A 167 -2.41 -5.62 -14.18
N MET A 168 -1.10 -5.93 -14.11
CA MET A 168 -0.62 -7.14 -13.44
C MET A 168 -1.09 -7.18 -11.98
N PRO A 169 -1.74 -8.27 -11.53
CA PRO A 169 -2.12 -8.40 -10.13
C PRO A 169 -0.88 -8.58 -9.24
N ALA A 170 -0.86 -7.91 -8.09
CA ALA A 170 0.16 -8.15 -7.09
C ALA A 170 -0.09 -9.51 -6.39
N THR A 171 0.99 -10.20 -6.02
CA THR A 171 0.90 -11.51 -5.38
C THR A 171 0.47 -11.38 -3.92
N ASN A 172 -0.64 -12.02 -3.55
CA ASN A 172 -1.01 -12.13 -2.15
C ASN A 172 -0.04 -13.06 -1.42
N MET A 173 0.57 -12.56 -0.36
CA MET A 173 1.54 -13.29 0.46
C MET A 173 0.90 -14.06 1.62
N ALA A 174 -0.36 -13.76 1.97
CA ALA A 174 -1.04 -14.44 3.07
C ALA A 174 -1.73 -15.72 2.58
N ARG A 175 -1.75 -16.73 3.44
CA ARG A 175 -2.58 -17.94 3.24
C ARG A 175 -4.07 -17.58 3.21
N THR A 176 -4.88 -18.50 2.70
CA THR A 176 -6.33 -18.33 2.62
C THR A 176 -7.01 -18.17 3.99
N ASP A 177 -6.40 -18.71 5.06
CA ASP A 177 -6.88 -18.56 6.43
C ASP A 177 -6.43 -17.24 7.11
N TRP A 178 -5.57 -16.46 6.46
CA TRP A 178 -5.04 -15.18 6.95
C TRP A 178 -4.28 -15.24 8.28
N ARG A 179 -3.80 -16.43 8.67
CA ARG A 179 -3.06 -16.62 9.94
C ARG A 179 -1.54 -16.62 9.76
N ASP A 180 -1.07 -16.88 8.55
CA ASP A 180 0.36 -16.95 8.22
C ASP A 180 0.56 -16.66 6.73
N VAL A 181 1.81 -16.61 6.28
CA VAL A 181 2.17 -16.45 4.88
C VAL A 181 1.93 -17.74 4.09
N ASP A 182 1.65 -17.60 2.78
CA ASP A 182 1.62 -18.71 1.84
C ASP A 182 3.07 -19.13 1.52
N PRO A 183 3.50 -20.36 1.86
CA PRO A 183 4.86 -20.83 1.60
C PRO A 183 5.21 -20.94 0.11
N LYS A 184 4.21 -20.89 -0.78
CA LYS A 184 4.43 -20.85 -2.24
C LYS A 184 4.78 -19.44 -2.74
N ALA A 185 4.37 -18.40 -2.02
CA ALA A 185 4.60 -17.01 -2.37
C ALA A 185 5.71 -16.37 -1.53
N TRP A 186 5.71 -16.63 -0.23
CA TRP A 186 6.69 -16.07 0.71
C TRP A 186 8.00 -16.83 0.71
N THR A 187 9.11 -16.12 0.69
CA THR A 187 10.46 -16.68 0.75
C THR A 187 11.30 -15.90 1.76
N PRO A 188 12.45 -16.42 2.22
CA PRO A 188 13.37 -15.68 3.09
C PRO A 188 13.87 -14.35 2.50
N ALA A 189 13.79 -14.16 1.19
CA ALA A 189 14.14 -12.89 0.54
C ALA A 189 13.19 -11.75 0.96
N HIS A 190 11.89 -12.04 1.19
CA HIS A 190 10.93 -11.07 1.67
C HIS A 190 11.28 -10.57 3.08
N THR A 191 11.67 -11.50 3.98
CA THR A 191 12.12 -11.15 5.33
C THR A 191 13.37 -10.28 5.29
N ARG A 192 14.36 -10.63 4.45
CA ARG A 192 15.59 -9.83 4.30
C ARG A 192 15.29 -8.43 3.75
N LEU A 193 14.40 -8.31 2.77
CA LEU A 193 13.99 -7.03 2.19
C LEU A 193 13.35 -6.12 3.24
N ILE A 194 12.36 -6.63 3.98
CA ILE A 194 11.65 -5.85 5.00
C ILE A 194 12.57 -5.51 6.16
N LYS A 195 13.45 -6.45 6.58
CA LYS A 195 14.48 -6.19 7.60
C LYS A 195 15.41 -5.06 7.17
N ALA A 196 15.92 -5.09 5.94
CA ALA A 196 16.80 -4.05 5.42
C ALA A 196 16.11 -2.68 5.42
N ALA A 197 14.87 -2.61 4.94
CA ALA A 197 14.09 -1.37 4.98
C ALA A 197 13.85 -0.87 6.41
N ALA A 198 13.51 -1.78 7.36
CA ALA A 198 13.28 -1.41 8.76
C ALA A 198 14.56 -0.97 9.48
N SER A 199 15.72 -1.48 9.06
CA SER A 199 17.02 -1.12 9.63
C SER A 199 17.51 0.27 9.20
N GLU A 200 16.89 0.88 8.20
CA GLU A 200 17.21 2.25 7.80
C GLU A 200 16.89 3.26 8.89
N PRO A 201 17.84 4.14 9.27
CA PRO A 201 17.64 5.08 10.37
C PRO A 201 16.46 6.02 10.17
N LYS A 202 16.24 6.49 8.93
CA LYS A 202 15.17 7.43 8.58
C LYS A 202 13.81 6.74 8.38
N VAL A 203 13.72 5.41 8.38
CA VAL A 203 12.45 4.69 8.36
C VAL A 203 11.91 4.65 9.78
N GLU A 204 10.75 5.27 9.96
CA GLU A 204 10.05 5.39 11.22
C GLU A 204 9.12 4.20 11.47
N ARG A 205 8.49 3.71 10.40
CA ARG A 205 7.50 2.63 10.46
C ARG A 205 7.50 1.81 9.18
N ILE A 206 7.17 0.55 9.32
CA ILE A 206 6.78 -0.32 8.21
C ILE A 206 5.44 -0.97 8.57
N PHE A 207 4.47 -0.88 7.67
CA PHE A 207 3.18 -1.54 7.86
C PHE A 207 3.09 -2.78 6.97
N VAL A 208 2.65 -3.89 7.57
CA VAL A 208 2.46 -5.18 6.91
C VAL A 208 1.17 -5.83 7.36
N ASN A 209 0.65 -6.78 6.60
CA ASN A 209 -0.47 -7.60 7.06
C ASN A 209 -0.08 -8.39 8.33
N PRO A 210 -1.01 -8.62 9.29
CA PRO A 210 -0.74 -9.44 10.47
C PRO A 210 -0.14 -10.81 10.14
N ALA A 211 -0.60 -11.49 9.08
CA ALA A 211 -0.06 -12.78 8.64
C ALA A 211 1.43 -12.68 8.25
N LEU A 212 1.82 -11.59 7.59
CA LEU A 212 3.23 -11.35 7.24
C LEU A 212 4.07 -11.06 8.48
N LYS A 213 3.50 -10.33 9.45
CA LYS A 213 4.19 -10.06 10.73
C LYS A 213 4.48 -11.37 11.48
N VAL A 214 3.60 -12.40 11.41
CA VAL A 214 3.85 -13.74 11.98
C VAL A 214 5.12 -14.34 11.39
N ALA A 215 5.26 -14.34 10.07
CA ALA A 215 6.47 -14.86 9.41
C ALA A 215 7.72 -14.06 9.82
N LEU A 216 7.65 -12.73 9.83
CA LEU A 216 8.76 -11.87 10.24
C LEU A 216 9.20 -12.14 11.68
N CYS A 217 8.25 -12.33 12.60
CA CYS A 217 8.55 -12.68 14.00
C CYS A 217 9.23 -14.04 14.13
N ARG A 218 8.83 -15.03 13.35
CA ARG A 218 9.42 -16.38 13.30
C ARG A 218 10.82 -16.37 12.69
N GLU A 219 11.03 -15.57 11.65
CA GLU A 219 12.24 -15.58 10.82
C GLU A 219 13.28 -14.52 11.25
N ALA A 220 13.00 -13.71 12.26
CA ALA A 220 13.85 -12.59 12.67
C ALA A 220 15.25 -12.99 13.13
N GLY A 221 15.43 -14.21 13.66
CA GLY A 221 16.68 -14.64 14.27
C GLY A 221 16.95 -13.93 15.61
N ALA A 222 18.23 -13.82 15.98
CA ALA A 222 18.65 -13.23 17.25
C ALA A 222 18.48 -11.70 17.28
N ASP A 223 18.74 -11.00 16.16
CA ASP A 223 18.50 -9.56 16.05
C ASP A 223 17.04 -9.28 15.72
N ARG A 224 16.31 -8.79 16.72
CA ARG A 224 14.89 -8.47 16.65
C ARG A 224 14.59 -6.97 16.73
N SER A 225 15.61 -6.13 16.87
CA SER A 225 15.46 -4.68 17.07
C SER A 225 14.65 -3.98 15.95
N TRP A 226 14.85 -4.40 14.70
CA TRP A 226 14.16 -3.86 13.54
C TRP A 226 12.65 -4.14 13.53
N LEU A 227 12.19 -5.20 14.24
CA LEU A 227 10.77 -5.57 14.31
C LEU A 227 9.93 -4.53 15.07
N GLU A 228 10.54 -3.71 15.92
CA GLU A 228 9.85 -2.62 16.60
C GLU A 228 9.21 -1.64 15.63
N LYS A 229 9.87 -1.36 14.50
CA LYS A 229 9.33 -0.49 13.45
C LYS A 229 8.26 -1.16 12.58
N VAL A 230 8.18 -2.50 12.56
CA VAL A 230 7.27 -3.25 11.69
C VAL A 230 5.95 -3.52 12.41
N ARG A 231 4.88 -2.88 11.98
CA ARG A 231 3.58 -2.93 12.67
C ARG A 231 2.49 -3.56 11.81
N PRO A 232 1.65 -4.42 12.42
CA PRO A 232 0.54 -5.03 11.71
C PRO A 232 -0.56 -4.02 11.41
N ILE A 233 -1.13 -4.10 10.20
CA ILE A 233 -2.29 -3.32 9.79
C ILE A 233 -3.13 -4.11 8.77
N TRP A 234 -4.40 -3.81 8.66
CA TRP A 234 -5.31 -4.44 7.68
C TRP A 234 -4.88 -4.11 6.24
N GLY A 235 -5.19 -5.00 5.31
CA GLY A 235 -4.60 -4.96 3.97
C GLY A 235 -3.12 -5.35 4.00
N HIS A 236 -2.28 -4.73 3.20
CA HIS A 236 -0.82 -4.88 3.18
C HIS A 236 -0.35 -6.35 3.07
N ASN A 237 -1.12 -7.18 2.38
CA ASN A 237 -0.83 -8.59 2.16
C ASN A 237 -0.06 -8.86 0.86
N TYR A 238 0.12 -7.86 0.01
CA TYR A 238 0.84 -7.93 -1.26
C TYR A 238 1.92 -6.86 -1.43
N HIS A 239 1.99 -5.92 -0.50
CA HIS A 239 3.02 -4.90 -0.40
C HIS A 239 3.33 -4.64 1.08
N PHE A 240 4.47 -4.06 1.36
CA PHE A 240 4.73 -3.40 2.63
C PHE A 240 4.81 -1.90 2.41
N HIS A 241 4.34 -1.15 3.40
CA HIS A 241 4.30 0.29 3.36
C HIS A 241 5.44 0.84 4.22
N ILE A 242 6.33 1.58 3.60
CA ILE A 242 7.40 2.32 4.26
C ILE A 242 6.88 3.69 4.66
N ARG A 243 7.18 4.10 5.89
CA ARG A 243 7.01 5.46 6.39
C ARG A 243 8.33 6.00 6.88
N MET A 244 8.77 7.11 6.31
CA MET A 244 9.94 7.84 6.78
C MET A 244 9.57 8.85 7.84
N SER A 245 10.50 9.13 8.75
CA SER A 245 10.40 10.24 9.71
C SER A 245 10.39 11.58 9.00
N CYS A 246 9.86 12.60 9.66
CA CYS A 246 9.98 13.96 9.19
C CYS A 246 11.46 14.32 8.95
N PRO A 247 11.79 15.05 7.86
CA PRO A 247 13.13 15.57 7.64
C PRO A 247 13.61 16.41 8.82
N ALA A 248 14.89 16.34 9.13
CA ALA A 248 15.47 17.13 10.22
C ALA A 248 15.23 18.63 10.00
N GLY A 249 14.72 19.32 11.01
CA GLY A 249 14.40 20.76 10.94
C GLY A 249 13.20 21.10 10.05
N ALA A 250 12.38 20.13 9.62
CA ALA A 250 11.19 20.37 8.81
C ALA A 250 10.09 21.03 9.64
N GLU A 251 9.89 22.32 9.45
CA GLU A 251 8.78 23.05 10.04
C GLU A 251 7.43 22.57 9.49
N GLY A 252 6.47 22.32 10.36
CA GLY A 252 5.11 21.92 10.01
C GLY A 252 4.94 20.44 9.66
N CYS A 253 5.99 19.62 9.69
CA CYS A 253 5.89 18.18 9.59
C CYS A 253 5.68 17.56 10.97
N ASN A 254 4.65 16.75 11.10
CA ASN A 254 4.31 16.05 12.34
C ASN A 254 4.61 14.57 12.18
N GLY A 255 5.67 14.09 12.86
CA GLY A 255 6.04 12.67 12.88
C GLY A 255 5.03 11.81 13.63
N GLN A 256 5.13 10.53 13.45
CA GLN A 256 4.32 9.56 14.20
C GLN A 256 5.00 9.28 15.55
N GLU A 257 4.21 9.23 16.61
CA GLU A 257 4.72 8.82 17.94
C GLU A 257 5.39 7.44 17.87
N PRO A 258 6.47 7.22 18.63
CA PRO A 258 7.12 5.92 18.70
C PRO A 258 6.12 4.79 19.02
N PRO A 259 6.34 3.56 18.53
CA PRO A 259 5.46 2.45 18.89
C PRO A 259 5.57 2.15 20.38
N ASN A 260 4.43 1.84 21.00
CA ASN A 260 4.44 1.34 22.36
C ASN A 260 5.07 -0.06 22.37
N PHE A 261 6.27 -0.15 22.94
CA PHE A 261 7.00 -1.34 23.37
C PHE A 261 7.18 -2.55 22.44
N GLY A 262 8.44 -3.00 22.39
CA GLY A 262 8.87 -4.30 21.94
C GLY A 262 8.66 -4.56 20.44
N ASP A 263 8.98 -5.77 20.07
CA ASP A 263 8.98 -6.23 18.66
C ASP A 263 7.57 -6.44 18.06
N GLY A 264 6.52 -6.29 18.86
CA GLY A 264 5.12 -6.44 18.42
C GLY A 264 4.75 -7.86 17.99
N CYS A 265 5.44 -8.89 18.51
CA CYS A 265 5.24 -10.29 18.12
C CYS A 265 4.36 -11.11 19.09
N GLY A 266 4.11 -10.62 20.30
CA GLY A 266 3.33 -11.32 21.32
C GLY A 266 1.83 -11.12 21.20
N ASP A 267 1.19 -10.75 22.31
CA ASP A 267 -0.25 -10.60 22.44
C ASP A 267 -0.84 -9.55 21.48
N GLU A 268 -0.07 -8.50 21.18
CA GLU A 268 -0.49 -7.50 20.18
C GLU A 268 -0.78 -8.17 18.84
N LEU A 269 0.16 -9.00 18.34
CA LEU A 269 0.00 -9.69 17.06
C LEU A 269 -1.12 -10.72 17.10
N SER A 270 -1.22 -11.49 18.18
CA SER A 270 -2.30 -12.45 18.38
C SER A 270 -3.66 -11.77 18.32
N GLY A 271 -3.80 -10.61 18.98
CA GLY A 271 -5.02 -9.81 18.91
C GLY A 271 -5.33 -9.28 17.49
N TRP A 272 -4.31 -8.91 16.70
CA TRP A 272 -4.50 -8.51 15.31
C TRP A 272 -4.99 -9.68 14.44
N ILE A 273 -4.38 -10.85 14.56
CA ILE A 273 -4.78 -12.08 13.83
C ILE A 273 -6.23 -12.45 14.14
N GLU A 274 -6.61 -12.49 15.40
CA GLU A 274 -7.97 -12.86 15.79
C GLU A 274 -9.02 -11.85 15.30
N ARG A 275 -8.73 -10.55 15.40
CA ARG A 275 -9.62 -9.51 14.84
C ARG A 275 -9.75 -9.63 13.32
N GLN A 276 -8.65 -9.88 12.60
CA GLN A 276 -8.66 -10.06 11.15
C GLN A 276 -9.47 -11.30 10.77
N HIS A 277 -9.19 -12.43 11.41
CA HIS A 277 -9.89 -13.68 11.16
C HIS A 277 -11.40 -13.54 11.43
N LYS A 278 -11.78 -12.94 12.55
CA LYS A 278 -13.18 -12.66 12.88
C LYS A 278 -13.86 -11.75 11.85
N ALA A 279 -13.16 -10.76 11.34
CA ALA A 279 -13.72 -9.85 10.32
C ALA A 279 -13.95 -10.52 8.97
N ILE A 280 -13.07 -11.46 8.59
CA ILE A 280 -13.14 -12.16 7.30
C ILE A 280 -14.12 -13.35 7.37
N PHE A 281 -13.99 -14.18 8.38
CA PHE A 281 -14.68 -15.47 8.50
C PHE A 281 -15.79 -15.52 9.56
N GLY A 282 -15.83 -14.53 10.47
CA GLY A 282 -16.82 -14.49 11.52
C GLY A 282 -18.23 -14.17 10.99
N PRO A 283 -19.26 -14.42 11.81
CA PRO A 283 -20.62 -14.07 11.45
C PRO A 283 -20.74 -12.56 11.24
N LYS A 284 -21.33 -12.18 10.12
CA LYS A 284 -21.58 -10.77 9.83
C LYS A 284 -22.58 -10.20 10.83
N PRO A 285 -22.32 -9.02 11.42
CA PRO A 285 -23.29 -8.38 12.32
C PRO A 285 -24.65 -8.24 11.62
N LYS A 286 -25.72 -8.61 12.33
CA LYS A 286 -27.07 -8.33 11.82
C LYS A 286 -27.23 -6.81 11.64
N PRO A 287 -27.86 -6.36 10.53
CA PRO A 287 -28.16 -4.95 10.34
C PRO A 287 -28.93 -4.42 11.58
N LYS A 288 -28.47 -3.31 12.14
CA LYS A 288 -29.22 -2.65 13.22
C LYS A 288 -30.53 -2.13 12.65
N PRO A 289 -31.67 -2.36 13.34
CA PRO A 289 -32.93 -1.74 12.93
C PRO A 289 -32.79 -0.21 12.99
N GLY A 290 -33.33 0.47 11.97
CA GLY A 290 -33.30 1.93 11.90
C GLY A 290 -32.64 2.45 10.61
N PRO A 291 -32.74 3.77 10.37
CA PRO A 291 -32.15 4.38 9.20
C PRO A 291 -30.62 4.25 9.24
N LYS A 292 -30.03 3.93 8.08
CA LYS A 292 -28.56 3.88 7.98
C LYS A 292 -27.99 5.25 8.36
N PRO A 293 -26.93 5.30 9.20
CA PRO A 293 -26.23 6.55 9.49
C PRO A 293 -25.81 7.24 8.20
N ARG A 294 -26.02 8.55 8.10
CA ARG A 294 -25.50 9.32 6.96
C ARG A 294 -23.97 9.17 6.92
N PRO A 295 -23.38 8.92 5.74
CA PRO A 295 -21.93 8.93 5.61
C PRO A 295 -21.35 10.24 6.13
N LYS A 296 -20.25 10.19 6.86
CA LYS A 296 -19.53 11.41 7.24
C LYS A 296 -19.06 12.11 5.96
N PRO A 297 -19.18 13.46 5.89
CA PRO A 297 -18.64 14.19 4.76
C PRO A 297 -17.13 13.93 4.64
N PRO A 298 -16.57 13.88 3.43
CA PRO A 298 -15.13 13.78 3.25
C PRO A 298 -14.43 15.04 3.79
N MET A 299 -13.14 14.91 4.10
CA MET A 299 -12.28 15.98 4.54
C MET A 299 -12.31 17.15 3.57
N SER A 300 -12.48 18.37 4.08
CA SER A 300 -12.34 19.63 3.36
C SER A 300 -10.89 20.12 3.38
N VAL A 301 -10.56 21.15 2.62
CA VAL A 301 -9.22 21.78 2.69
C VAL A 301 -8.99 22.47 4.05
N ASP A 302 -10.06 22.89 4.72
CA ASP A 302 -9.99 23.52 6.06
C ASP A 302 -9.64 22.52 7.17
N ASP A 303 -9.81 21.24 6.91
CA ASP A 303 -9.37 20.20 7.83
C ASP A 303 -7.85 19.92 7.73
N LEU A 304 -7.16 20.47 6.74
CA LEU A 304 -5.71 20.36 6.53
C LEU A 304 -4.97 21.55 7.18
N PRO A 305 -3.64 21.47 7.37
CA PRO A 305 -2.83 22.63 7.71
C PRO A 305 -3.06 23.80 6.75
N ASN A 306 -3.07 25.03 7.27
CA ASN A 306 -3.36 26.22 6.47
C ASN A 306 -2.47 26.40 5.24
N GLU A 307 -1.20 25.98 5.34
CA GLU A 307 -0.23 26.03 4.25
C GLU A 307 -0.65 25.16 3.05
N CYS A 308 -1.48 24.16 3.26
CA CYS A 308 -1.96 23.29 2.18
C CYS A 308 -2.84 24.03 1.17
N ARG A 309 -3.48 25.14 1.55
CA ARG A 309 -4.18 26.02 0.62
C ARG A 309 -3.19 26.66 -0.39
N GLN A 310 -2.04 27.10 0.11
CA GLN A 310 -0.98 27.64 -0.75
C GLN A 310 -0.42 26.56 -1.68
N VAL A 311 -0.16 25.34 -1.16
CA VAL A 311 0.31 24.21 -1.98
C VAL A 311 -0.68 23.88 -3.08
N LEU A 312 -1.98 23.93 -2.79
CA LEU A 312 -3.04 23.62 -3.75
C LEU A 312 -3.09 24.59 -4.93
N VAL A 313 -2.79 25.88 -4.73
CA VAL A 313 -2.89 26.93 -5.76
C VAL A 313 -1.56 27.36 -6.39
N ALA A 314 -0.44 27.02 -5.79
CA ALA A 314 0.90 27.36 -6.30
C ALA A 314 1.15 26.78 -7.70
N ARG A 315 2.09 27.39 -8.43
CA ARG A 315 2.56 26.91 -9.75
C ARG A 315 3.60 25.82 -9.61
#